data_66da15d775b458c17a461895bb976391
#
_entry.id   66da15d775b458c17a461895bb976391
#
_cell.length_a   1.000
_cell.length_b   1.000
_cell.length_c   1.000
_cell.angle_alpha   90.00
_cell.angle_beta   90.00
_cell.angle_gamma   90.00
#
_symmetry.space_group_name_H-M   'P 1'
#
loop_
_entity.id
_entity.type
_entity.pdbx_description
1 polymer ?
#
loop_
_entity_poly.entity_id
_entity_poly.type
_entity_poly.pdbx_seq_one_letter_code
_entity_poly.pdbx_strand_id
1 'polypeptide(L)'
;MLDKNKVKLGIAPIAWTNDDMPDLGSENTFEQCISEMALAGFTGCEVGNKYPRDDIPALKKALSLRNMQICNAWFSSFLLTKPYDEVEKDFTDHISFLKEMGARVVGISEQSYSIQGTDKSVFKDKYIMNDDEWARLC
;
A
#
# COMPACT_ATOMS: atom_id res chain seq x y z
N MET A 1 26.36 6.43 -11.15
CA MET A 1 26.01 6.28 -9.73
C MET A 1 24.88 7.25 -9.43
N LEU A 2 23.81 6.82 -8.75
CA LEU A 2 22.70 7.71 -8.41
C LEU A 2 23.16 8.76 -7.38
N ASP A 3 22.78 10.03 -7.60
CA ASP A 3 23.04 11.10 -6.64
C ASP A 3 22.04 10.98 -5.47
N LYS A 4 22.52 10.58 -4.30
CA LYS A 4 21.70 10.39 -3.09
C LYS A 4 21.01 11.67 -2.60
N ASN A 5 21.46 12.83 -3.05
CA ASN A 5 20.79 14.11 -2.72
C ASN A 5 19.58 14.37 -3.61
N LYS A 6 19.51 13.75 -4.79
CA LYS A 6 18.45 13.93 -5.77
C LYS A 6 17.48 12.76 -5.83
N VAL A 7 17.93 11.55 -5.49
CA VAL A 7 17.14 10.32 -5.55
C VAL A 7 17.04 9.71 -4.16
N LYS A 8 15.81 9.56 -3.67
CA LYS A 8 15.50 8.85 -2.43
C LYS A 8 14.86 7.51 -2.78
N LEU A 9 15.20 6.49 -2.03
CA LEU A 9 14.66 5.15 -2.22
C LEU A 9 13.59 4.87 -1.17
N GLY A 10 12.45 4.38 -1.64
CA GLY A 10 11.38 3.84 -0.81
C GLY A 10 11.19 2.35 -1.09
N ILE A 11 10.59 1.63 -0.14
CA ILE A 11 10.34 0.20 -0.24
C ILE A 11 8.99 -0.16 0.37
N ALA A 12 8.32 -1.16 -0.21
CA ALA A 12 7.12 -1.75 0.38
C ALA A 12 7.49 -2.79 1.47
N PRO A 13 6.65 -3.00 2.50
CA PRO A 13 6.93 -3.95 3.58
C PRO A 13 6.80 -5.42 3.17
N ILE A 14 6.40 -5.71 1.94
CA ILE A 14 6.06 -7.05 1.45
C ILE A 14 7.21 -8.08 1.59
N ALA A 15 8.45 -7.62 1.70
CA ALA A 15 9.62 -8.48 1.96
C ALA A 15 9.73 -8.93 3.44
N TRP A 16 9.02 -8.27 4.35
CA TRP A 16 8.97 -8.57 5.79
C TRP A 16 7.64 -9.14 6.22
N THR A 17 6.55 -8.58 5.70
CA THR A 17 5.16 -8.98 5.98
C THR A 17 4.38 -8.95 4.68
N ASN A 18 3.61 -10.00 4.40
CA ASN A 18 2.87 -10.08 3.15
C ASN A 18 1.37 -9.91 3.42
N ASP A 19 0.77 -8.85 2.87
CA ASP A 19 -0.64 -8.55 3.07
C ASP A 19 -1.56 -9.54 2.32
N ASP A 20 -1.07 -10.12 1.22
CA ASP A 20 -1.81 -11.12 0.42
C ASP A 20 -1.63 -12.55 0.94
N MET A 21 -0.53 -12.81 1.62
CA MET A 21 -0.20 -14.11 2.24
C MET A 21 0.21 -13.87 3.70
N PRO A 22 -0.75 -13.62 4.61
CA PRO A 22 -0.48 -13.10 5.95
C PRO A 22 0.33 -14.03 6.86
N ASP A 23 0.44 -15.31 6.51
CA ASP A 23 1.30 -16.27 7.21
C ASP A 23 2.80 -16.00 6.95
N LEU A 24 3.13 -15.34 5.83
CA LEU A 24 4.51 -15.01 5.50
C LEU A 24 4.96 -13.73 6.24
N GLY A 25 5.93 -13.91 7.15
CA GLY A 25 6.46 -12.83 7.96
C GLY A 25 5.52 -12.39 9.08
N SER A 26 4.59 -13.26 9.50
CA SER A 26 3.63 -12.96 10.58
C SER A 26 4.32 -12.63 11.91
N GLU A 27 5.51 -13.17 12.13
CA GLU A 27 6.37 -12.92 13.30
C GLU A 27 7.02 -11.54 13.32
N ASN A 28 7.19 -10.90 12.15
CA ASN A 28 7.84 -9.59 12.07
C ASN A 28 6.92 -8.49 12.59
N THR A 29 7.45 -7.63 13.43
CA THR A 29 6.72 -6.45 13.94
C THR A 29 6.87 -5.26 13.00
N PHE A 30 5.98 -4.26 13.14
CA PHE A 30 6.10 -2.99 12.44
C PHE A 30 7.46 -2.32 12.70
N GLU A 31 7.88 -2.26 13.98
CA GLU A 31 9.14 -1.63 14.39
C GLU A 31 10.35 -2.33 13.80
N GLN A 32 10.33 -3.66 13.71
CA GLN A 32 11.37 -4.43 13.05
C GLN A 32 11.44 -4.06 11.58
N CYS A 33 10.31 -4.11 10.86
CA CYS A 33 10.25 -3.79 9.43
C CYS A 33 10.87 -2.43 9.13
N ILE A 34 10.40 -1.36 9.79
CA ILE A 34 10.90 0.00 9.53
C ILE A 34 12.35 0.20 9.98
N SER A 35 12.82 -0.54 10.99
CA SER A 35 14.23 -0.49 11.42
C SER A 35 15.15 -1.12 10.38
N GLU A 36 14.79 -2.28 9.86
CA GLU A 36 15.60 -2.99 8.86
C GLU A 36 15.57 -2.24 7.51
N MET A 37 14.43 -1.66 7.11
CA MET A 37 14.36 -0.76 5.95
C MET A 37 15.34 0.42 6.09
N ALA A 38 15.34 1.08 7.24
CA ALA A 38 16.24 2.20 7.50
C ALA A 38 17.71 1.78 7.49
N LEU A 39 18.05 0.63 8.11
CA LEU A 39 19.42 0.05 8.10
C LEU A 39 19.87 -0.31 6.68
N ALA A 40 18.95 -0.76 5.83
CA ALA A 40 19.24 -1.01 4.42
C ALA A 40 19.43 0.27 3.58
N GLY A 41 19.21 1.45 4.16
CA GLY A 41 19.42 2.75 3.53
C GLY A 41 18.20 3.34 2.83
N PHE A 42 17.01 2.79 3.04
CA PHE A 42 15.77 3.39 2.56
C PHE A 42 15.37 4.58 3.42
N THR A 43 14.82 5.61 2.80
CA THR A 43 14.33 6.83 3.45
C THR A 43 12.82 6.98 3.36
N GLY A 44 12.15 6.08 2.66
CA GLY A 44 10.71 6.03 2.55
C GLY A 44 10.18 4.61 2.57
N CYS A 45 8.94 4.45 2.97
CA CYS A 45 8.25 3.16 2.91
C CYS A 45 6.80 3.33 2.44
N GLU A 46 6.26 2.26 1.90
CA GLU A 46 4.84 2.07 1.71
C GLU A 46 4.20 1.58 3.01
N VAL A 47 2.94 1.91 3.22
CA VAL A 47 2.18 1.46 4.39
C VAL A 47 1.74 0.01 4.21
N GLY A 48 2.03 -0.84 5.18
CA GLY A 48 1.54 -2.21 5.26
C GLY A 48 0.48 -2.39 6.36
N ASN A 49 -0.09 -3.59 6.43
CA ASN A 49 -1.18 -3.94 7.34
C ASN A 49 -0.82 -3.83 8.83
N LYS A 50 0.46 -3.97 9.18
CA LYS A 50 0.95 -3.88 10.58
C LYS A 50 1.24 -2.45 11.06
N TYR A 51 1.10 -1.46 10.18
CA TYR A 51 1.34 -0.07 10.55
C TYR A 51 0.20 0.47 11.42
N PRO A 52 0.50 1.18 12.53
CA PRO A 52 -0.51 1.72 13.45
C PRO A 52 -1.22 2.94 12.82
N ARG A 53 -2.10 2.69 11.85
CA ARG A 53 -2.82 3.74 11.12
C ARG A 53 -3.80 4.51 11.99
N ASP A 54 -4.27 3.89 13.08
CA ASP A 54 -5.19 4.51 14.04
C ASP A 54 -4.48 5.41 15.07
N ASP A 55 -3.14 5.32 15.15
CA ASP A 55 -2.29 6.17 15.98
C ASP A 55 -1.25 6.91 15.14
N ILE A 56 -1.71 7.92 14.41
CA ILE A 56 -0.86 8.74 13.53
C ILE A 56 0.32 9.39 14.26
N PRO A 57 0.16 9.94 15.50
CA PRO A 57 1.29 10.45 16.25
C PRO A 57 2.36 9.40 16.55
N ALA A 58 1.98 8.17 16.93
CA ALA A 58 2.92 7.08 17.16
C ALA A 58 3.61 6.66 15.87
N LEU A 59 2.85 6.54 14.77
CA LEU A 59 3.40 6.21 13.46
C LEU A 59 4.43 7.25 13.00
N LYS A 60 4.10 8.54 13.06
CA LYS A 60 5.01 9.64 12.71
C LYS A 60 6.27 9.61 13.57
N LYS A 61 6.14 9.39 14.88
CA LYS A 61 7.27 9.29 15.81
C LYS A 61 8.18 8.11 15.47
N ALA A 62 7.61 6.93 15.23
CA ALA A 62 8.38 5.73 14.92
C ALA A 62 9.20 5.89 13.63
N LEU A 63 8.61 6.51 12.60
CA LEU A 63 9.28 6.79 11.33
C LEU A 63 10.36 7.86 11.47
N SER A 64 10.07 8.96 12.18
CA SER A 64 11.00 10.08 12.36
C SER A 64 12.28 9.67 13.08
N LEU A 65 12.18 8.77 14.09
CA LEU A 65 13.34 8.21 14.80
C LEU A 65 14.32 7.45 13.87
N ARG A 66 13.85 7.07 12.68
CA ARG A 66 14.62 6.31 11.69
C ARG A 66 14.91 7.12 10.41
N ASN A 67 14.60 8.42 10.42
CA ASN A 67 14.67 9.29 9.24
C ASN A 67 13.89 8.74 8.04
N MET A 68 12.76 8.09 8.30
CA MET A 68 11.87 7.53 7.30
C MET A 68 10.59 8.34 7.18
N GLN A 69 9.93 8.22 6.03
CA GLN A 69 8.62 8.83 5.76
C GLN A 69 7.75 7.87 4.97
N ILE A 70 6.42 8.02 5.08
CA ILE A 70 5.50 7.34 4.17
C ILE A 70 5.60 8.00 2.79
N CYS A 71 5.80 7.20 1.75
CA CYS A 71 5.83 7.67 0.37
C CYS A 71 4.62 7.21 -0.44
N ASN A 72 3.96 6.13 -0.04
CA ASN A 72 2.82 5.54 -0.71
C ASN A 72 1.99 4.68 0.27
N ALA A 73 0.76 4.40 -0.08
CA ALA A 73 -0.03 3.29 0.43
C ALA A 73 -0.93 2.76 -0.70
N TRP A 74 -1.06 1.44 -0.77
CA TRP A 74 -1.90 0.80 -1.76
C TRP A 74 -3.38 0.97 -1.42
N PHE A 75 -4.19 1.24 -2.45
CA PHE A 75 -5.64 1.26 -2.36
C PHE A 75 -6.24 0.23 -3.33
N SER A 76 -6.98 -0.72 -2.78
CA SER A 76 -7.77 -1.67 -3.57
C SER A 76 -9.15 -1.08 -3.83
N SER A 77 -9.43 -0.74 -5.08
CA SER A 77 -10.73 -0.26 -5.54
C SER A 77 -11.64 -1.45 -5.86
N PHE A 78 -12.94 -1.27 -5.65
CA PHE A 78 -13.97 -2.27 -5.94
C PHE A 78 -15.14 -1.64 -6.71
N LEU A 79 -14.85 -0.75 -7.66
CA LEU A 79 -15.85 0.03 -8.40
C LEU A 79 -16.84 -0.82 -9.18
N LEU A 80 -16.47 -2.05 -9.58
CA LEU A 80 -17.36 -2.92 -10.34
C LEU A 80 -18.36 -3.69 -9.45
N THR A 81 -18.05 -3.85 -8.15
CA THR A 81 -18.85 -4.68 -7.23
C THR A 81 -19.47 -3.91 -6.06
N LYS A 82 -18.96 -2.71 -5.74
CA LYS A 82 -19.46 -1.86 -4.67
C LYS A 82 -20.18 -0.62 -5.21
N PRO A 83 -21.08 0.01 -4.44
CA PRO A 83 -21.64 1.32 -4.74
C PRO A 83 -20.53 2.37 -4.88
N TYR A 84 -20.69 3.31 -5.82
CA TYR A 84 -19.69 4.35 -6.08
C TYR A 84 -19.39 5.20 -4.85
N ASP A 85 -20.43 5.62 -4.13
CA ASP A 85 -20.32 6.46 -2.92
C ASP A 85 -19.53 5.78 -1.79
N GLU A 86 -19.65 4.45 -1.66
CA GLU A 86 -18.83 3.68 -0.71
C GLU A 86 -17.36 3.72 -1.10
N VAL A 87 -17.05 3.45 -2.38
CA VAL A 87 -15.66 3.44 -2.87
C VAL A 87 -15.05 4.84 -2.83
N GLU A 88 -15.83 5.87 -3.19
CA GLU A 88 -15.38 7.27 -3.11
C GLU A 88 -15.05 7.67 -1.67
N LYS A 89 -15.90 7.28 -0.70
CA LYS A 89 -15.64 7.53 0.71
C LYS A 89 -14.36 6.85 1.17
N ASP A 90 -14.21 5.55 0.90
CA ASP A 90 -13.05 4.76 1.29
C ASP A 90 -11.76 5.34 0.69
N PHE A 91 -11.82 5.76 -0.58
CA PHE A 91 -10.70 6.41 -1.25
C PHE A 91 -10.37 7.77 -0.64
N THR A 92 -11.39 8.58 -0.33
CA THR A 92 -11.21 9.90 0.29
C THR A 92 -10.57 9.78 1.67
N ASP A 93 -10.98 8.82 2.47
CA ASP A 93 -10.36 8.53 3.77
C ASP A 93 -8.90 8.09 3.61
N HIS A 94 -8.63 7.23 2.62
CA HIS A 94 -7.28 6.77 2.31
C HIS A 94 -6.33 7.90 1.88
N ILE A 95 -6.76 8.76 0.95
CA ILE A 95 -5.92 9.89 0.51
C ILE A 95 -5.77 10.95 1.61
N SER A 96 -6.76 11.11 2.49
CA SER A 96 -6.66 12.00 3.65
C SER A 96 -5.58 11.55 4.61
N PHE A 97 -5.52 10.24 4.91
CA PHE A 97 -4.44 9.64 5.68
C PHE A 97 -3.07 9.87 5.01
N LEU A 98 -2.96 9.57 3.70
CA LEU A 98 -1.71 9.77 2.97
C LEU A 98 -1.25 11.23 3.00
N LYS A 99 -2.17 12.17 2.82
CA LYS A 99 -1.91 13.60 2.90
C LYS A 99 -1.39 14.00 4.28
N GLU A 100 -1.99 13.47 5.35
CA GLU A 100 -1.55 13.72 6.71
C GLU A 100 -0.15 13.17 6.99
N MET A 101 0.18 12.02 6.38
CA MET A 101 1.52 11.42 6.44
C MET A 101 2.54 12.10 5.52
N GLY A 102 2.13 13.08 4.70
CA GLY A 102 2.99 13.83 3.79
C GLY A 102 3.32 13.08 2.49
N ALA A 103 2.66 11.97 2.22
CA ALA A 103 2.81 11.26 0.95
C ALA A 103 2.17 12.04 -0.21
N ARG A 104 2.73 11.87 -1.41
CA ARG A 104 2.28 12.57 -2.63
C ARG A 104 1.84 11.62 -3.73
N VAL A 105 1.89 10.34 -3.47
CA VAL A 105 1.58 9.28 -4.42
C VAL A 105 0.64 8.29 -3.75
N VAL A 106 -0.31 7.76 -4.50
CA VAL A 106 -1.15 6.63 -4.12
C VAL A 106 -1.06 5.56 -5.21
N GLY A 107 -0.79 4.33 -4.81
CA GLY A 107 -0.95 3.16 -5.68
C GLY A 107 -2.40 2.70 -5.63
N ILE A 108 -3.02 2.47 -6.78
CA ILE A 108 -4.41 2.03 -6.87
C ILE A 108 -4.56 0.93 -7.92
N SER A 109 -5.44 -0.01 -7.64
CA SER A 109 -5.85 -1.04 -8.59
C SER A 109 -7.32 -1.39 -8.40
N GLU A 110 -8.03 -1.68 -9.50
CA GLU A 110 -9.37 -2.26 -9.46
C GLU A 110 -9.25 -3.76 -9.15
N GLN A 111 -9.86 -4.19 -8.06
CA GLN A 111 -9.71 -5.52 -7.48
C GLN A 111 -11.02 -6.34 -7.43
N SER A 112 -12.12 -5.83 -8.01
CA SER A 112 -13.46 -6.45 -7.88
C SER A 112 -13.51 -7.93 -8.26
N TYR A 113 -12.74 -8.32 -9.26
CA TYR A 113 -12.66 -9.71 -9.73
C TYR A 113 -11.22 -10.25 -9.71
N SER A 114 -10.40 -9.72 -8.81
CA SER A 114 -9.03 -10.17 -8.64
C SER A 114 -8.98 -11.63 -8.21
N ILE A 115 -8.06 -12.38 -8.81
CA ILE A 115 -7.74 -13.74 -8.42
C ILE A 115 -6.49 -13.81 -7.53
N GLN A 116 -5.97 -12.67 -7.13
CA GLN A 116 -4.84 -12.55 -6.20
C GLN A 116 -5.18 -13.25 -4.87
N GLY A 117 -4.21 -13.98 -4.32
CA GLY A 117 -4.42 -14.78 -3.11
C GLY A 117 -5.23 -16.07 -3.33
N THR A 118 -5.49 -16.49 -4.57
CA THR A 118 -6.17 -17.75 -4.91
C THR A 118 -5.23 -18.69 -5.67
N ASP A 119 -5.57 -19.98 -5.72
CA ASP A 119 -4.82 -20.99 -6.52
C ASP A 119 -5.14 -20.95 -8.03
N LYS A 120 -5.82 -19.92 -8.50
CA LYS A 120 -6.17 -19.77 -9.91
C LYS A 120 -4.97 -19.29 -10.74
N SER A 121 -4.88 -19.79 -11.96
CA SER A 121 -3.85 -19.34 -12.90
C SER A 121 -4.12 -17.92 -13.40
N VAL A 122 -3.16 -17.01 -13.16
CA VAL A 122 -3.25 -15.60 -13.57
C VAL A 122 -3.49 -15.44 -15.07
N PHE A 123 -2.89 -16.30 -15.90
CA PHE A 123 -3.01 -16.19 -17.34
C PHE A 123 -4.29 -16.82 -17.92
N LYS A 124 -4.84 -17.82 -17.24
CA LYS A 124 -5.99 -18.58 -17.71
C LYS A 124 -7.31 -18.04 -17.16
N ASP A 125 -7.30 -17.63 -15.91
CA ASP A 125 -8.53 -17.33 -15.14
C ASP A 125 -8.70 -15.83 -14.88
N LYS A 126 -7.85 -14.97 -15.49
CA LYS A 126 -7.95 -13.52 -15.36
C LYS A 126 -9.28 -13.01 -15.91
N TYR A 127 -10.00 -12.25 -15.09
CA TYR A 127 -11.22 -11.59 -15.52
C TYR A 127 -10.95 -10.55 -16.61
N ILE A 128 -11.82 -10.50 -17.61
CA ILE A 128 -11.78 -9.52 -18.70
C ILE A 128 -13.05 -8.69 -18.61
N MET A 129 -12.89 -7.39 -18.38
CA MET A 129 -14.02 -6.44 -18.33
C MET A 129 -14.69 -6.31 -19.68
N ASN A 130 -16.03 -6.20 -19.68
CA ASN A 130 -16.82 -5.78 -20.82
C ASN A 130 -16.82 -4.24 -20.98
N ASP A 131 -17.45 -3.73 -22.04
CA ASP A 131 -17.45 -2.30 -22.36
C ASP A 131 -18.17 -1.45 -21.30
N ASP A 132 -19.24 -1.96 -20.68
CA ASP A 132 -19.99 -1.26 -19.62
C ASP A 132 -19.15 -1.16 -18.33
N GLU A 133 -18.42 -2.20 -18.01
CA GLU A 133 -17.51 -2.22 -16.86
C GLU A 133 -16.32 -1.28 -17.06
N TRP A 134 -15.77 -1.24 -18.30
CA TRP A 134 -14.75 -0.25 -18.64
C TRP A 134 -15.27 1.18 -18.54
N ALA A 135 -16.49 1.45 -19.04
CA ALA A 135 -17.10 2.77 -18.92
C ALA A 135 -17.35 3.18 -17.46
N ARG A 136 -17.63 2.20 -16.58
CA ARG A 136 -17.79 2.45 -15.15
C ARG A 136 -16.46 2.74 -14.43
N LEU A 137 -15.36 2.16 -14.90
CA LEU A 137 -14.03 2.36 -14.34
C LEU A 137 -13.41 3.71 -14.78
N CYS A 138 -13.70 4.16 -16.00
CA CYS A 138 -13.16 5.41 -16.58
C CYS A 138 -13.97 6.65 -16.20
#